data_5565ce57772db2ee96a770e3df21efc6
#
_entry.id   5565ce57772db2ee96a770e3df21efc6
#
_cell.length_a   1.000
_cell.length_b   1.000
_cell.length_c   1.000
_cell.angle_alpha   90.00
_cell.angle_beta   90.00
_cell.angle_gamma   90.00
#
_symmetry.space_group_name_H-M   'P 1'
#
loop_
_entity.id
_entity.type
_entity.pdbx_description
1 polymer ?
#
loop_
_entity_poly.entity_id
_entity_poly.type
_entity_poly.pdbx_seq_one_letter_code
_entity_poly.pdbx_strand_id
1 'polypeptide(L)'
;MRHTVLISITVICICFSQFASAQSDPNLLPQLDFRRIVQDAKAKVFPAVVFIKSLRESHEAGEKISQEISGSGVLISPEGEVLTNWHVVEKTTSLRCLLYDGRAVEAEVIGTDKSTDLALIKLKLKPGDESVPFAEFGDSTILKEGDFVMAMGAPWGLNRSVSIGIISCTKRYLPKISEYSLWLQTDAAINPGNSGGPLVNTQGQIIGINTRGMNFGDGMGFAIPGEIVEFLVGELRKSGEVAWSWTGIQLQPLRDFERDTYFDATNGVIVAETDPQSPARRAGLKPRDRIVSVNGQPTNALTAEDLPSVRRMLGLLTKHEPARFDIRRGDEKLIVEITPREKGKIEGKELDCPRWDFTVKEINQFDNEALYFYRKEGVFVYGLKYPGNASSSGIRDNDILLKIDGQDVTTLDDVKRIHKAAIDNVQNQHRIMFMMLRGGLMRQIVLDFSRDYEKD
;
A
#
# COMPACT_ATOMS: atom_id res chain seq x y z
N MET A 1 93.78 23.47 1.80
CA MET A 1 92.37 23.52 1.28
C MET A 1 91.96 22.15 0.72
N ARG A 2 91.77 21.11 1.52
CA ARG A 2 91.27 19.79 1.04
C ARG A 2 90.83 18.92 2.27
N HIS A 3 90.07 19.42 3.23
CA HIS A 3 89.56 18.56 4.33
C HIS A 3 88.15 18.89 4.80
N THR A 4 87.33 19.68 4.07
CA THR A 4 86.05 20.14 4.58
C THR A 4 84.81 19.65 3.77
N VAL A 5 84.99 18.73 2.80
CA VAL A 5 83.87 18.28 1.93
C VAL A 5 83.42 16.85 2.26
N LEU A 6 84.15 16.07 3.08
CA LEU A 6 83.79 14.65 3.30
C LEU A 6 82.87 14.37 4.49
N ILE A 7 82.51 15.39 5.37
CA ILE A 7 81.72 15.16 6.52
C ILE A 7 80.22 15.45 6.29
N SER A 8 79.87 16.20 5.24
CA SER A 8 78.48 16.54 4.93
C SER A 8 77.67 15.45 4.20
N ILE A 9 78.30 14.47 3.55
CA ILE A 9 77.59 13.42 2.77
C ILE A 9 77.21 12.25 3.66
N THR A 10 77.91 11.98 4.75
CA THR A 10 77.60 10.84 5.64
C THR A 10 76.43 11.10 6.58
N VAL A 11 76.12 12.35 6.91
CA VAL A 11 75.00 12.70 7.79
C VAL A 11 73.65 12.66 7.02
N ILE A 12 73.65 12.90 5.72
CA ILE A 12 72.43 12.88 4.92
C ILE A 12 71.96 11.42 4.61
N CYS A 13 72.85 10.45 4.52
CA CYS A 13 72.49 9.06 4.32
C CYS A 13 71.91 8.35 5.57
N ILE A 14 72.21 8.85 6.77
CA ILE A 14 71.69 8.24 8.02
C ILE A 14 70.25 8.72 8.31
N CYS A 15 69.86 9.90 7.85
CA CYS A 15 68.46 10.38 8.03
C CYS A 15 67.46 9.76 7.03
N PHE A 16 67.91 9.18 5.91
CA PHE A 16 67.00 8.54 4.96
C PHE A 16 66.74 7.06 5.25
N SER A 17 67.53 6.40 6.08
CA SER A 17 67.34 5.01 6.47
C SER A 17 66.37 4.78 7.63
N GLN A 18 65.92 5.83 8.30
CA GLN A 18 64.91 5.73 9.41
C GLN A 18 63.47 5.99 8.97
N PHE A 19 63.23 6.38 7.72
CA PHE A 19 61.85 6.56 7.22
C PHE A 19 61.30 5.35 6.46
N ALA A 20 62.03 4.26 6.37
CA ALA A 20 61.63 3.09 5.55
C ALA A 20 61.16 1.87 6.37
N SER A 21 60.78 2.06 7.63
CA SER A 21 60.15 0.97 8.40
C SER A 21 59.04 1.48 9.33
N ALA A 22 58.13 2.30 8.82
CA ALA A 22 56.76 2.23 9.31
C ALA A 22 56.17 0.94 8.77
N GLN A 23 56.53 -0.20 9.36
CA GLN A 23 55.74 -1.40 9.23
C GLN A 23 54.32 -1.01 9.67
N SER A 24 53.43 -0.94 8.71
CA SER A 24 51.99 -0.95 8.98
C SER A 24 51.72 -2.16 9.89
N ASP A 25 51.43 -1.90 11.14
CA ASP A 25 51.00 -2.92 12.09
C ASP A 25 49.82 -3.65 11.47
N PRO A 26 49.93 -4.96 11.12
CA PRO A 26 48.80 -5.69 10.53
C PRO A 26 47.66 -5.91 11.48
N ASN A 27 47.69 -5.39 12.72
CA ASN A 27 46.68 -5.47 13.73
C ASN A 27 45.86 -4.18 13.92
N LEU A 28 46.10 -3.13 13.13
CA LEU A 28 45.31 -1.90 13.18
C LEU A 28 44.08 -2.05 12.27
N LEU A 29 42.97 -2.34 12.91
CA LEU A 29 41.59 -2.50 12.49
C LEU A 29 41.32 -3.86 11.78
N PRO A 30 40.42 -4.68 12.31
CA PRO A 30 39.85 -5.74 11.50
C PRO A 30 39.28 -5.05 10.26
N GLN A 31 39.85 -5.34 9.07
CA GLN A 31 39.27 -4.90 7.81
C GLN A 31 37.82 -5.41 7.84
N LEU A 32 36.87 -4.50 8.00
CA LEU A 32 35.45 -4.79 7.83
C LEU A 32 35.28 -5.33 6.41
N ASP A 33 35.31 -6.64 6.27
CA ASP A 33 35.03 -7.27 4.97
C ASP A 33 33.53 -7.12 4.70
N PHE A 34 33.18 -6.07 3.98
CA PHE A 34 31.81 -5.78 3.60
C PHE A 34 31.15 -6.96 2.87
N ARG A 35 31.94 -7.74 2.11
CA ARG A 35 31.47 -8.98 1.49
C ARG A 35 30.96 -9.97 2.52
N ARG A 36 31.64 -10.10 3.66
CA ARG A 36 31.25 -10.99 4.74
C ARG A 36 29.94 -10.54 5.37
N ILE A 37 29.77 -9.24 5.63
CA ILE A 37 28.52 -8.68 6.14
C ILE A 37 27.33 -9.05 5.23
N VAL A 38 27.51 -8.85 3.91
CA VAL A 38 26.47 -9.20 2.93
C VAL A 38 26.19 -10.71 2.91
N GLN A 39 27.24 -11.54 2.97
CA GLN A 39 27.08 -13.00 2.98
C GLN A 39 26.38 -13.50 4.24
N ASP A 40 26.72 -12.95 5.41
CA ASP A 40 26.11 -13.33 6.69
C ASP A 40 24.65 -12.92 6.73
N ALA A 41 24.30 -11.69 6.35
CA ALA A 41 22.93 -11.22 6.25
C ALA A 41 22.10 -12.06 5.25
N LYS A 42 22.68 -12.34 4.07
CA LYS A 42 22.07 -13.20 3.05
C LYS A 42 21.80 -14.62 3.57
N ALA A 43 22.79 -15.23 4.24
CA ALA A 43 22.64 -16.57 4.78
C ALA A 43 21.52 -16.65 5.83
N LYS A 44 21.34 -15.59 6.61
CA LYS A 44 20.29 -15.49 7.64
C LYS A 44 18.90 -15.27 7.02
N VAL A 45 18.76 -14.45 5.99
CA VAL A 45 17.46 -13.96 5.49
C VAL A 45 16.94 -14.72 4.26
N PHE A 46 17.82 -15.16 3.34
CA PHE A 46 17.40 -15.85 2.11
C PHE A 46 16.51 -17.08 2.35
N PRO A 47 16.73 -17.91 3.39
CA PRO A 47 15.82 -19.01 3.67
C PRO A 47 14.37 -18.58 3.96
N ALA A 48 14.18 -17.35 4.44
CA ALA A 48 12.86 -16.76 4.71
C ALA A 48 12.24 -16.05 3.51
N VAL A 49 13.02 -15.74 2.44
CA VAL A 49 12.48 -15.06 1.26
C VAL A 49 11.76 -16.05 0.37
N VAL A 50 10.52 -15.73 -0.01
CA VAL A 50 9.69 -16.57 -0.90
C VAL A 50 9.38 -15.83 -2.19
N PHE A 51 9.23 -16.60 -3.29
CA PHE A 51 8.61 -16.10 -4.51
C PHE A 51 7.11 -16.33 -4.41
N ILE A 52 6.32 -15.33 -4.82
CA ILE A 52 4.87 -15.38 -4.81
C ILE A 52 4.36 -15.32 -6.23
N LYS A 53 3.50 -16.28 -6.57
CA LYS A 53 2.72 -16.34 -7.80
C LYS A 53 1.25 -16.23 -7.44
N SER A 54 0.61 -15.17 -7.91
CA SER A 54 -0.79 -14.84 -7.70
C SER A 54 -1.52 -14.88 -9.04
N LEU A 55 -2.63 -15.58 -9.11
CA LEU A 55 -3.55 -15.50 -10.23
C LEU A 55 -4.64 -14.48 -9.85
N ARG A 56 -4.61 -13.33 -10.49
CA ARG A 56 -5.64 -12.29 -10.34
C ARG A 56 -6.72 -12.51 -11.37
N GLU A 57 -7.97 -12.45 -10.94
CA GLU A 57 -9.12 -12.33 -11.82
C GLU A 57 -9.76 -10.97 -11.60
N SER A 58 -9.85 -10.19 -12.66
CA SER A 58 -10.58 -8.92 -12.67
C SER A 58 -11.62 -8.96 -13.78
N HIS A 59 -12.69 -8.22 -13.58
CA HIS A 59 -13.71 -8.04 -14.59
C HIS A 59 -13.65 -6.57 -15.02
N GLU A 60 -13.19 -6.35 -16.23
CA GLU A 60 -13.15 -5.01 -16.82
C GLU A 60 -13.98 -5.00 -18.09
N ALA A 61 -14.85 -4.01 -18.21
CA ALA A 61 -15.73 -3.88 -19.36
C ALA A 61 -16.56 -5.13 -19.67
N GLY A 62 -16.99 -5.90 -18.64
CA GLY A 62 -17.74 -7.15 -18.81
C GLY A 62 -16.93 -8.34 -19.30
N GLU A 63 -15.60 -8.23 -19.35
CA GLU A 63 -14.69 -9.32 -19.67
C GLU A 63 -13.93 -9.79 -18.45
N LYS A 64 -13.82 -11.12 -18.31
CA LYS A 64 -12.97 -11.74 -17.29
C LYS A 64 -11.53 -11.73 -17.78
N ILE A 65 -10.69 -10.97 -17.10
CA ILE A 65 -9.27 -10.91 -17.36
C ILE A 65 -8.56 -11.73 -16.29
N SER A 66 -7.84 -12.77 -16.71
CA SER A 66 -6.95 -13.55 -15.83
C SER A 66 -5.52 -13.10 -16.05
N GLN A 67 -4.89 -12.58 -15.02
CA GLN A 67 -3.52 -12.09 -15.07
C GLN A 67 -2.67 -12.77 -14.01
N GLU A 68 -1.50 -13.27 -14.41
CA GLU A 68 -0.49 -13.74 -13.47
C GLU A 68 0.33 -12.57 -12.93
N ILE A 69 0.28 -12.37 -11.62
CA ILE A 69 1.08 -11.39 -10.90
C ILE A 69 2.16 -12.14 -10.14
N SER A 70 3.37 -11.62 -10.17
CA SER A 70 4.48 -12.18 -9.41
C SER A 70 5.12 -11.13 -8.50
N GLY A 71 5.61 -11.59 -7.37
CA GLY A 71 6.31 -10.77 -6.38
C GLY A 71 7.15 -11.60 -5.43
N SER A 72 7.66 -10.97 -4.43
CA SER A 72 8.37 -11.59 -3.32
C SER A 72 7.57 -11.49 -2.04
N GLY A 73 7.98 -12.27 -1.06
CA GLY A 73 7.55 -12.15 0.33
C GLY A 73 8.64 -12.56 1.29
N VAL A 74 8.42 -12.31 2.56
CA VAL A 74 9.30 -12.76 3.63
C VAL A 74 8.50 -13.46 4.72
N LEU A 75 8.93 -14.66 5.09
CA LEU A 75 8.42 -15.42 6.24
C LEU A 75 8.80 -14.70 7.53
N ILE A 76 7.82 -14.45 8.39
CA ILE A 76 7.95 -13.76 9.68
C ILE A 76 7.60 -14.63 10.88
N SER A 77 7.13 -15.84 10.64
CA SER A 77 6.85 -16.82 11.72
C SER A 77 7.13 -18.25 11.27
N PRO A 78 7.48 -19.14 12.21
CA PRO A 78 7.74 -20.55 11.90
C PRO A 78 6.47 -21.31 11.46
N GLU A 79 5.28 -20.76 11.73
CA GLU A 79 3.99 -21.30 11.30
C GLU A 79 3.65 -20.93 9.85
N GLY A 80 4.52 -20.20 9.14
CA GLY A 80 4.37 -19.89 7.73
C GLY A 80 3.56 -18.61 7.43
N GLU A 81 3.61 -17.61 8.29
CA GLU A 81 3.12 -16.29 7.94
C GLU A 81 4.13 -15.56 7.06
N VAL A 82 3.65 -14.98 5.97
CA VAL A 82 4.48 -14.29 4.98
C VAL A 82 3.95 -12.87 4.79
N LEU A 83 4.85 -11.90 4.86
CA LEU A 83 4.59 -10.52 4.45
C LEU A 83 4.85 -10.35 2.97
N THR A 84 4.00 -9.56 2.33
CA THR A 84 4.16 -9.13 0.94
C THR A 84 3.42 -7.81 0.73
N ASN A 85 3.38 -7.29 -0.50
CA ASN A 85 2.59 -6.12 -0.81
C ASN A 85 1.14 -6.49 -1.14
N TRP A 86 0.22 -5.56 -0.85
CA TRP A 86 -1.18 -5.67 -1.24
C TRP A 86 -1.35 -5.85 -2.75
N HIS A 87 -0.64 -5.07 -3.57
CA HIS A 87 -0.75 -5.13 -5.02
C HIS A 87 -0.30 -6.48 -5.63
N VAL A 88 0.45 -7.32 -4.87
CA VAL A 88 0.83 -8.67 -5.31
C VAL A 88 -0.32 -9.67 -5.15
N VAL A 89 -1.17 -9.47 -4.14
CA VAL A 89 -2.25 -10.42 -3.78
C VAL A 89 -3.66 -9.86 -3.99
N GLU A 90 -3.78 -8.63 -4.48
CA GLU A 90 -5.06 -8.00 -4.76
C GLU A 90 -5.89 -8.84 -5.74
N LYS A 91 -7.18 -9.09 -5.39
CA LYS A 91 -8.14 -9.85 -6.22
C LYS A 91 -7.61 -11.25 -6.63
N THR A 92 -6.76 -11.86 -5.81
CA THR A 92 -6.22 -13.19 -6.11
C THR A 92 -7.27 -14.27 -5.95
N THR A 93 -7.32 -15.19 -6.91
CA THR A 93 -8.14 -16.42 -6.87
C THR A 93 -7.29 -17.65 -6.56
N SER A 94 -5.99 -17.58 -6.80
CA SER A 94 -5.03 -18.64 -6.50
C SER A 94 -3.69 -18.03 -6.10
N LEU A 95 -3.13 -18.49 -4.99
CA LEU A 95 -1.89 -17.97 -4.42
C LEU A 95 -0.95 -19.12 -4.09
N ARG A 96 0.26 -19.07 -4.62
CA ARG A 96 1.31 -20.07 -4.39
C ARG A 96 2.63 -19.41 -4.07
N CYS A 97 3.37 -20.00 -3.13
CA CYS A 97 4.69 -19.56 -2.73
C CYS A 97 5.72 -20.63 -3.07
N LEU A 98 6.85 -20.23 -3.68
CA LEU A 98 8.01 -21.07 -3.85
C LEU A 98 9.02 -20.78 -2.75
N LEU A 99 9.26 -21.74 -1.88
CA LEU A 99 10.17 -21.65 -0.74
C LEU A 99 11.64 -21.76 -1.18
N TYR A 100 12.55 -21.48 -0.25
CA TYR A 100 14.00 -21.56 -0.50
C TYR A 100 14.47 -22.98 -0.81
N ASP A 101 13.85 -23.98 -0.20
CA ASP A 101 14.14 -25.40 -0.40
C ASP A 101 13.51 -25.98 -1.68
N GLY A 102 12.85 -25.17 -2.50
CA GLY A 102 12.22 -25.56 -3.75
C GLY A 102 10.79 -26.07 -3.61
N ARG A 103 10.23 -26.18 -2.40
CA ARG A 103 8.81 -26.56 -2.22
C ARG A 103 7.89 -25.44 -2.74
N ALA A 104 6.88 -25.83 -3.52
CA ALA A 104 5.79 -24.96 -3.92
C ALA A 104 4.59 -25.23 -3.01
N VAL A 105 4.21 -24.23 -2.21
CA VAL A 105 3.15 -24.32 -1.20
C VAL A 105 2.02 -23.37 -1.55
N GLU A 106 0.76 -23.82 -1.42
CA GLU A 106 -0.40 -22.94 -1.52
C GLU A 106 -0.44 -21.99 -0.32
N ALA A 107 -1.00 -20.82 -0.54
CA ALA A 107 -1.19 -19.84 0.51
C ALA A 107 -2.60 -19.25 0.47
N GLU A 108 -3.00 -18.64 1.57
CA GLU A 108 -4.25 -17.87 1.67
C GLU A 108 -3.96 -16.48 2.24
N VAL A 109 -4.78 -15.54 1.87
CA VAL A 109 -4.68 -14.16 2.37
C VAL A 109 -5.30 -14.11 3.77
N ILE A 110 -4.51 -13.75 4.79
CA ILE A 110 -5.01 -13.49 6.15
C ILE A 110 -5.64 -12.11 6.20
N GLY A 111 -4.93 -11.10 5.64
CA GLY A 111 -5.42 -9.75 5.64
C GLY A 111 -4.59 -8.82 4.76
N THR A 112 -5.19 -7.67 4.44
CA THR A 112 -4.57 -6.68 3.56
C THR A 112 -4.88 -5.25 3.99
N ASP A 113 -3.97 -4.34 3.69
CA ASP A 113 -4.20 -2.90 3.77
C ASP A 113 -3.69 -2.20 2.50
N LYS A 114 -4.64 -1.73 1.68
CA LYS A 114 -4.36 -1.02 0.43
C LYS A 114 -3.66 0.32 0.68
N SER A 115 -4.04 1.02 1.75
CA SER A 115 -3.54 2.36 2.04
C SER A 115 -2.04 2.39 2.35
N THR A 116 -1.48 1.27 2.81
CA THR A 116 -0.06 1.09 3.09
C THR A 116 0.63 0.14 2.13
N ASP A 117 -0.12 -0.47 1.19
CA ASP A 117 0.37 -1.50 0.26
C ASP A 117 0.94 -2.75 0.96
N LEU A 118 0.38 -3.15 2.10
CA LEU A 118 0.84 -4.33 2.86
C LEU A 118 -0.19 -5.46 2.81
N ALA A 119 0.30 -6.70 2.77
CA ALA A 119 -0.51 -7.91 2.89
C ALA A 119 0.17 -8.94 3.80
N LEU A 120 -0.63 -9.66 4.56
CA LEU A 120 -0.24 -10.82 5.35
C LEU A 120 -0.93 -12.05 4.76
N ILE A 121 -0.14 -13.06 4.39
CA ILE A 121 -0.62 -14.32 3.85
C ILE A 121 -0.12 -15.48 4.71
N LYS A 122 -0.79 -16.63 4.63
CA LYS A 122 -0.48 -17.84 5.37
C LYS A 122 -0.21 -19.00 4.43
N LEU A 123 0.94 -19.67 4.58
CA LEU A 123 1.23 -20.91 3.88
C LEU A 123 0.33 -22.03 4.40
N LYS A 124 -0.21 -22.84 3.50
CA LYS A 124 -0.95 -24.09 3.82
C LYS A 124 0.05 -25.23 3.99
N LEU A 125 0.77 -25.21 5.10
CA LEU A 125 1.72 -26.27 5.45
C LEU A 125 0.96 -27.56 5.73
N LYS A 126 1.51 -28.70 5.32
CA LYS A 126 0.91 -30.02 5.60
C LYS A 126 1.18 -30.44 7.05
N PRO A 127 0.28 -31.24 7.65
CA PRO A 127 0.57 -31.86 8.94
C PRO A 127 1.87 -32.67 8.85
N GLY A 128 2.82 -32.39 9.74
CA GLY A 128 4.15 -33.04 9.74
C GLY A 128 5.23 -32.28 8.95
N ASP A 129 4.88 -31.17 8.25
CA ASP A 129 5.91 -30.24 7.77
C ASP A 129 6.63 -29.63 8.98
N GLU A 130 7.97 -29.62 8.90
CA GLU A 130 8.78 -28.90 9.88
C GLU A 130 8.49 -27.39 9.80
N SER A 131 8.78 -26.67 10.89
CA SER A 131 8.70 -25.22 10.91
C SER A 131 9.56 -24.63 9.78
N VAL A 132 9.03 -23.60 9.12
CA VAL A 132 9.76 -22.91 8.05
C VAL A 132 10.72 -21.87 8.62
N PRO A 133 11.88 -21.61 7.95
CA PRO A 133 12.77 -20.52 8.32
C PRO A 133 12.02 -19.18 8.25
N PHE A 134 12.29 -18.28 9.19
CA PHE A 134 11.71 -16.95 9.22
C PHE A 134 12.77 -15.89 9.52
N ALA A 135 12.51 -14.64 9.19
CA ALA A 135 13.37 -13.50 9.47
C ALA A 135 12.79 -12.65 10.61
N GLU A 136 13.69 -12.07 11.41
CA GLU A 136 13.34 -11.22 12.54
C GLU A 136 13.30 -9.76 12.13
N PHE A 137 12.47 -8.97 12.83
CA PHE A 137 12.46 -7.51 12.69
C PHE A 137 13.63 -6.86 13.45
N GLY A 138 14.15 -5.79 12.88
CA GLY A 138 15.05 -4.84 13.50
C GLY A 138 14.33 -3.51 13.76
N ASP A 139 14.90 -2.69 14.60
CA ASP A 139 14.35 -1.38 14.92
C ASP A 139 14.59 -0.39 13.76
N SER A 140 13.53 -0.08 13.00
CA SER A 140 13.58 0.89 11.90
C SER A 140 13.56 2.34 12.37
N THR A 141 13.24 2.61 13.64
CA THR A 141 13.14 3.98 14.19
C THR A 141 14.48 4.64 14.45
N ILE A 142 15.55 3.82 14.58
CA ILE A 142 16.92 4.30 14.82
C ILE A 142 17.71 4.56 13.53
N LEU A 143 17.12 4.22 12.35
CA LEU A 143 17.79 4.38 11.07
C LEU A 143 18.14 5.84 10.77
N LYS A 144 19.25 6.01 10.07
CA LYS A 144 19.74 7.30 9.60
C LYS A 144 20.08 7.25 8.12
N GLU A 145 20.05 8.39 7.47
CA GLU A 145 20.57 8.54 6.11
C GLU A 145 22.03 8.11 6.07
N GLY A 146 22.39 7.28 5.10
CA GLY A 146 23.72 6.69 4.96
C GLY A 146 23.86 5.29 5.57
N ASP A 147 22.89 4.78 6.34
CA ASP A 147 22.94 3.41 6.84
C ASP A 147 22.86 2.41 5.70
N PHE A 148 23.75 1.43 5.69
CA PHE A 148 23.77 0.37 4.68
C PHE A 148 22.57 -0.55 4.81
N VAL A 149 21.93 -0.82 3.68
CA VAL A 149 20.76 -1.69 3.59
C VAL A 149 20.86 -2.62 2.40
N MET A 150 20.11 -3.71 2.45
CA MET A 150 20.01 -4.70 1.39
C MET A 150 18.55 -4.97 1.08
N ALA A 151 18.15 -4.73 -0.18
CA ALA A 151 16.85 -5.15 -0.67
C ALA A 151 16.95 -6.57 -1.22
N MET A 152 16.12 -7.48 -0.71
CA MET A 152 16.13 -8.90 -1.07
C MET A 152 14.80 -9.29 -1.70
N GLY A 153 14.85 -10.27 -2.63
CA GLY A 153 13.68 -10.78 -3.31
C GLY A 153 13.96 -12.06 -4.10
N ALA A 154 12.91 -12.59 -4.72
CA ALA A 154 12.95 -13.77 -5.57
C ALA A 154 12.29 -13.47 -6.94
N PRO A 155 12.87 -12.60 -7.76
CA PRO A 155 12.26 -12.17 -9.01
C PRO A 155 12.03 -13.35 -9.96
N TRP A 156 10.86 -13.39 -10.60
CA TRP A 156 10.43 -14.39 -11.60
C TRP A 156 10.56 -15.87 -11.16
N GLY A 157 10.62 -16.14 -9.84
CA GLY A 157 10.83 -17.51 -9.34
C GLY A 157 12.24 -18.06 -9.60
N LEU A 158 13.18 -17.19 -10.00
CA LEU A 158 14.58 -17.50 -10.14
C LEU A 158 15.29 -17.53 -8.78
N ASN A 159 16.61 -17.71 -8.78
CA ASN A 159 17.40 -17.61 -7.56
C ASN A 159 17.18 -16.24 -6.88
N ARG A 160 17.15 -16.27 -5.54
CA ARG A 160 17.01 -15.05 -4.72
C ARG A 160 18.10 -14.06 -5.10
N SER A 161 17.72 -12.80 -5.13
CA SER A 161 18.63 -11.69 -5.43
C SER A 161 18.77 -10.77 -4.23
N VAL A 162 19.90 -10.10 -4.15
CA VAL A 162 20.17 -9.03 -3.19
C VAL A 162 20.74 -7.84 -3.94
N SER A 163 20.21 -6.67 -3.71
CA SER A 163 20.79 -5.38 -4.09
C SER A 163 21.19 -4.61 -2.83
N ILE A 164 22.29 -3.88 -2.92
CA ILE A 164 22.90 -3.17 -1.80
C ILE A 164 22.79 -1.69 -2.07
N GLY A 165 22.53 -0.93 -1.03
CA GLY A 165 22.49 0.52 -1.06
C GLY A 165 22.52 1.11 0.35
N ILE A 166 22.05 2.32 0.47
CA ILE A 166 21.92 3.04 1.73
C ILE A 166 20.49 3.55 1.91
N ILE A 167 20.15 3.91 3.14
CA ILE A 167 18.98 4.75 3.40
C ILE A 167 19.28 6.16 2.87
N SER A 168 18.55 6.58 1.84
CA SER A 168 18.66 7.91 1.26
C SER A 168 17.77 8.93 1.98
N CYS A 169 16.67 8.47 2.58
CA CYS A 169 15.78 9.28 3.42
C CYS A 169 14.97 8.36 4.32
N THR A 170 14.92 8.66 5.62
CA THR A 170 14.16 7.86 6.61
C THR A 170 12.69 8.20 6.65
N LYS A 171 12.29 9.39 6.18
CA LYS A 171 10.91 9.92 6.28
C LYS A 171 10.47 10.59 4.97
N ARG A 172 10.40 9.83 3.89
CA ARG A 172 9.98 10.34 2.59
C ARG A 172 8.45 10.47 2.52
N TYR A 173 7.97 11.68 2.32
CA TYR A 173 6.59 11.93 1.96
C TYR A 173 6.41 11.78 0.44
N LEU A 174 5.44 10.98 0.04
CA LEU A 174 5.05 10.80 -1.36
C LEU A 174 3.61 11.30 -1.53
N PRO A 175 3.37 12.41 -2.24
CA PRO A 175 2.02 12.93 -2.46
C PRO A 175 1.08 11.86 -3.01
N LYS A 176 -0.16 11.84 -2.51
CA LYS A 176 -1.23 10.86 -2.87
C LYS A 176 -0.97 9.41 -2.45
N ILE A 177 0.22 9.06 -1.96
CA ILE A 177 0.59 7.70 -1.54
C ILE A 177 0.84 7.62 -0.04
N SER A 178 1.47 8.65 0.55
CA SER A 178 1.71 8.74 2.00
C SER A 178 0.44 9.16 2.74
N GLU A 179 -0.57 8.29 2.79
CA GLU A 179 -1.79 8.60 3.54
C GLU A 179 -1.56 8.45 5.05
N TYR A 180 -1.09 7.28 5.48
CA TYR A 180 -0.92 6.93 6.91
C TYR A 180 0.52 6.64 7.30
N SER A 181 1.46 6.61 6.35
CA SER A 181 2.87 6.29 6.57
C SER A 181 3.78 7.14 5.70
N LEU A 182 4.95 7.43 6.23
CA LEU A 182 6.11 7.85 5.44
C LEU A 182 6.84 6.60 4.93
N TRP A 183 7.75 6.80 3.99
CA TRP A 183 8.48 5.73 3.33
C TRP A 183 9.97 5.81 3.65
N LEU A 184 10.62 4.66 3.82
CA LEU A 184 12.06 4.58 3.71
C LEU A 184 12.45 4.70 2.23
N GLN A 185 13.32 5.65 1.91
CA GLN A 185 13.90 5.75 0.58
C GLN A 185 15.30 5.15 0.59
N THR A 186 15.63 4.37 -0.44
CA THR A 186 16.95 3.75 -0.63
C THR A 186 17.37 3.83 -2.09
N ASP A 187 18.67 3.83 -2.34
CA ASP A 187 19.26 3.67 -3.66
C ASP A 187 19.60 2.19 -3.98
N ALA A 188 19.36 1.28 -3.03
CA ALA A 188 19.35 -0.15 -3.33
C ALA A 188 18.33 -0.43 -4.43
N ALA A 189 18.74 -1.10 -5.51
CA ALA A 189 17.88 -1.32 -6.66
C ALA A 189 16.63 -2.15 -6.28
N ILE A 190 15.45 -1.53 -6.36
CA ILE A 190 14.15 -2.18 -6.23
C ILE A 190 13.54 -2.28 -7.61
N ASN A 191 13.52 -3.50 -8.15
CA ASN A 191 13.02 -3.82 -9.48
C ASN A 191 11.77 -4.71 -9.39
N PRO A 192 10.98 -4.84 -10.48
CA PRO A 192 9.91 -5.83 -10.53
C PRO A 192 10.40 -7.21 -10.10
N GLY A 193 9.73 -7.76 -9.09
CA GLY A 193 10.11 -9.03 -8.45
C GLY A 193 10.72 -8.90 -7.06
N ASN A 194 11.27 -7.75 -6.66
CA ASN A 194 11.69 -7.50 -5.27
C ASN A 194 10.53 -6.95 -4.40
N SER A 195 9.45 -6.47 -5.02
CA SER A 195 8.26 -5.97 -4.30
C SER A 195 7.71 -7.05 -3.36
N GLY A 196 7.44 -6.69 -2.12
CA GLY A 196 6.99 -7.57 -1.04
C GLY A 196 8.12 -8.30 -0.31
N GLY A 197 9.34 -8.31 -0.86
CA GLY A 197 10.53 -8.81 -0.17
C GLY A 197 11.04 -7.85 0.90
N PRO A 198 11.93 -8.32 1.81
CA PRO A 198 12.42 -7.49 2.90
C PRO A 198 13.50 -6.49 2.43
N LEU A 199 13.49 -5.30 3.04
CA LEU A 199 14.65 -4.43 3.18
C LEU A 199 15.28 -4.77 4.54
N VAL A 200 16.57 -5.09 4.54
CA VAL A 200 17.26 -5.55 5.75
C VAL A 200 18.49 -4.70 6.07
N ASN A 201 18.83 -4.65 7.35
CA ASN A 201 20.05 -4.01 7.84
C ASN A 201 21.26 -4.95 7.72
N THR A 202 22.43 -4.48 8.15
CA THR A 202 23.70 -5.26 8.12
C THR A 202 23.71 -6.46 9.06
N GLN A 203 22.80 -6.55 10.02
CA GLN A 203 22.60 -7.69 10.92
C GLN A 203 21.65 -8.76 10.33
N GLY A 204 21.09 -8.52 9.16
CA GLY A 204 20.09 -9.39 8.54
C GLY A 204 18.74 -9.36 9.26
N GLN A 205 18.31 -8.19 9.71
CA GLN A 205 17.02 -7.97 10.33
C GLN A 205 16.14 -7.12 9.39
N ILE A 206 14.85 -7.42 9.34
CA ILE A 206 13.88 -6.69 8.52
C ILE A 206 13.70 -5.28 9.10
N ILE A 207 14.00 -4.26 8.30
CA ILE A 207 13.77 -2.85 8.65
C ILE A 207 12.66 -2.22 7.79
N GLY A 208 12.16 -2.96 6.81
CA GLY A 208 11.06 -2.54 5.95
C GLY A 208 10.68 -3.61 4.95
N ILE A 209 9.58 -3.37 4.24
CA ILE A 209 9.11 -4.20 3.12
C ILE A 209 9.22 -3.40 1.83
N ASN A 210 10.00 -3.91 0.88
CA ASN A 210 10.19 -3.28 -0.43
C ASN A 210 8.83 -3.15 -1.14
N THR A 211 8.59 -2.00 -1.74
CA THR A 211 7.42 -1.77 -2.59
C THR A 211 7.86 -1.26 -3.94
N ARG A 212 6.95 -0.74 -4.74
CA ARG A 212 7.29 -0.28 -6.09
C ARG A 212 8.37 0.79 -6.07
N GLY A 213 9.36 0.65 -6.95
CA GLY A 213 10.08 1.82 -7.43
C GLY A 213 9.09 2.71 -8.18
N MET A 214 8.97 3.97 -7.80
CA MET A 214 8.18 4.90 -8.60
C MET A 214 8.98 5.30 -9.83
N ASN A 215 8.32 5.48 -10.98
CA ASN A 215 8.94 5.91 -12.25
C ASN A 215 9.46 7.37 -12.22
N PHE A 216 9.93 7.83 -11.08
CA PHE A 216 10.42 9.21 -10.90
C PHE A 216 11.93 9.37 -11.13
N GLY A 217 12.65 8.29 -11.46
CA GLY A 217 14.09 8.33 -11.75
C GLY A 217 14.83 7.07 -11.31
N ASP A 218 15.98 6.83 -11.88
CA ASP A 218 16.86 5.74 -11.49
C ASP A 218 17.39 5.95 -10.07
N GLY A 219 17.51 4.87 -9.28
CA GLY A 219 18.08 4.90 -7.93
C GLY A 219 17.13 5.40 -6.84
N MET A 220 15.80 5.40 -7.06
CA MET A 220 14.80 5.70 -6.03
C MET A 220 13.93 4.48 -5.74
N GLY A 221 14.34 3.70 -4.75
CA GLY A 221 13.54 2.61 -4.17
C GLY A 221 12.83 3.07 -2.90
N PHE A 222 11.67 2.46 -2.61
CA PHE A 222 10.89 2.76 -1.42
C PHE A 222 10.51 1.48 -0.68
N ALA A 223 10.51 1.56 0.66
CA ALA A 223 10.04 0.49 1.51
C ALA A 223 9.10 1.01 2.60
N ILE A 224 8.15 0.18 2.99
CA ILE A 224 7.27 0.42 4.14
C ILE A 224 8.13 0.24 5.40
N PRO A 225 8.22 1.24 6.31
CA PRO A 225 9.04 1.12 7.51
C PRO A 225 8.63 -0.03 8.43
N GLY A 226 9.61 -0.67 9.09
CA GLY A 226 9.39 -1.84 9.94
C GLY A 226 8.41 -1.58 11.08
N GLU A 227 8.47 -0.44 11.76
CA GLU A 227 7.52 -0.07 12.83
C GLU A 227 6.07 0.03 12.34
N ILE A 228 5.86 0.45 11.09
CA ILE A 228 4.53 0.48 10.48
C ILE A 228 4.09 -0.94 10.13
N VAL A 229 5.00 -1.75 9.58
CA VAL A 229 4.72 -3.16 9.25
C VAL A 229 4.30 -3.95 10.49
N GLU A 230 5.03 -3.85 11.60
CA GLU A 230 4.72 -4.57 12.84
C GLU A 230 3.35 -4.17 13.41
N PHE A 231 3.05 -2.85 13.40
CA PHE A 231 1.73 -2.36 13.80
C PHE A 231 0.61 -2.97 12.93
N LEU A 232 0.77 -2.93 11.61
CA LEU A 232 -0.23 -3.42 10.66
C LEU A 232 -0.42 -4.94 10.77
N VAL A 233 0.66 -5.72 10.92
CA VAL A 233 0.60 -7.18 11.14
C VAL A 233 -0.29 -7.51 12.33
N GLY A 234 -0.18 -6.75 13.43
CA GLY A 234 -1.03 -6.91 14.59
C GLY A 234 -2.52 -6.73 14.27
N GLU A 235 -2.87 -5.74 13.46
CA GLU A 235 -4.26 -5.49 13.06
C GLU A 235 -4.75 -6.52 12.02
N LEU A 236 -3.95 -6.85 11.03
CA LEU A 236 -4.30 -7.84 10.01
C LEU A 236 -4.55 -9.24 10.60
N ARG A 237 -3.78 -9.64 11.63
CA ARG A 237 -4.02 -10.91 12.35
C ARG A 237 -5.36 -10.94 13.09
N LYS A 238 -5.81 -9.79 13.61
CA LYS A 238 -7.05 -9.70 14.42
C LYS A 238 -8.30 -9.70 13.56
N SER A 239 -8.31 -8.97 12.46
CA SER A 239 -9.52 -8.64 11.72
C SER A 239 -9.45 -8.85 10.21
N GLY A 240 -8.29 -9.21 9.68
CA GLY A 240 -8.08 -9.36 8.25
C GLY A 240 -7.94 -8.03 7.49
N GLU A 241 -8.19 -6.92 8.16
CA GLU A 241 -8.09 -5.57 7.58
C GLU A 241 -7.73 -4.55 8.66
N VAL A 242 -7.20 -3.41 8.26
CA VAL A 242 -7.04 -2.27 9.17
C VAL A 242 -8.33 -1.45 9.11
N ALA A 243 -9.06 -1.47 10.20
CA ALA A 243 -10.36 -0.82 10.28
C ALA A 243 -10.21 0.70 10.46
N TRP A 244 -9.78 1.41 9.40
CA TRP A 244 -9.60 2.85 9.43
C TRP A 244 -10.91 3.60 9.69
N SER A 245 -10.83 4.60 10.57
CA SER A 245 -11.89 5.58 10.79
C SER A 245 -11.85 6.70 9.76
N TRP A 246 -13.03 7.24 9.45
CA TRP A 246 -13.18 8.38 8.56
C TRP A 246 -13.90 9.53 9.28
N THR A 247 -13.27 10.68 9.27
CA THR A 247 -13.79 11.94 9.79
C THR A 247 -14.21 12.89 8.67
N GLY A 248 -13.66 12.73 7.47
CA GLY A 248 -13.83 13.60 6.33
C GLY A 248 -13.11 14.94 6.48
N ILE A 249 -11.99 14.96 7.20
CA ILE A 249 -11.14 16.13 7.33
C ILE A 249 -10.00 16.02 6.33
N GLN A 250 -9.87 17.01 5.46
CA GLN A 250 -8.69 17.18 4.63
C GLN A 250 -7.72 18.11 5.36
N LEU A 251 -6.49 17.61 5.59
CA LEU A 251 -5.48 18.32 6.37
C LEU A 251 -4.48 19.04 5.47
N GLN A 252 -4.01 20.19 5.96
CA GLN A 252 -2.94 20.98 5.39
C GLN A 252 -1.90 21.28 6.48
N PRO A 253 -0.58 21.20 6.18
CA PRO A 253 0.45 21.55 7.15
C PRO A 253 0.47 23.06 7.40
N LEU A 254 1.12 23.47 8.48
CA LEU A 254 1.28 24.90 8.82
C LEU A 254 2.16 25.65 7.78
N ARG A 255 3.09 24.94 7.15
CA ARG A 255 3.95 25.44 6.06
C ARG A 255 3.73 24.57 4.83
N ASP A 256 2.98 25.05 3.90
CA ASP A 256 2.62 24.37 2.68
C ASP A 256 3.28 25.08 1.48
N PHE A 257 4.41 24.53 1.06
CA PHE A 257 5.18 25.07 -0.06
C PHE A 257 4.41 24.95 -1.38
N GLU A 258 3.68 23.86 -1.59
CA GLU A 258 2.94 23.64 -2.84
C GLU A 258 1.79 24.63 -3.02
N ARG A 259 1.18 25.07 -1.90
CA ARG A 259 0.08 26.04 -1.90
C ARG A 259 0.53 27.47 -1.62
N ASP A 260 1.83 27.68 -1.47
CA ASP A 260 2.41 28.96 -1.05
C ASP A 260 1.71 29.56 0.17
N THR A 261 1.44 28.71 1.17
CA THR A 261 0.67 29.08 2.36
C THR A 261 1.48 28.82 3.63
N TYR A 262 1.70 29.86 4.40
CA TYR A 262 2.50 29.84 5.62
C TYR A 262 1.72 30.48 6.77
N PHE A 263 1.48 29.70 7.81
CA PHE A 263 0.82 30.16 9.04
C PHE A 263 1.88 30.45 10.11
N ASP A 264 1.71 31.53 10.88
CA ASP A 264 2.63 31.94 11.96
C ASP A 264 2.59 30.99 13.17
N ALA A 265 1.64 30.04 13.20
CA ALA A 265 1.54 29.06 14.27
C ALA A 265 2.69 28.03 14.21
N THR A 266 3.08 27.54 15.39
CA THR A 266 4.14 26.54 15.57
C THR A 266 3.61 25.16 15.98
N ASN A 267 2.30 25.05 16.24
CA ASN A 267 1.65 23.81 16.67
C ASN A 267 0.26 23.66 16.02
N GLY A 268 -0.21 22.43 15.93
CA GLY A 268 -1.48 22.09 15.32
C GLY A 268 -1.36 21.73 13.83
N VAL A 269 -2.49 21.49 13.22
CA VAL A 269 -2.65 21.20 11.79
C VAL A 269 -3.86 21.97 11.26
N ILE A 270 -3.82 22.42 10.02
CA ILE A 270 -4.90 23.20 9.42
C ILE A 270 -5.91 22.27 8.75
N VAL A 271 -7.19 22.58 8.92
CA VAL A 271 -8.29 22.01 8.13
C VAL A 271 -8.27 22.72 6.77
N ALA A 272 -7.84 22.02 5.74
CA ALA A 272 -7.89 22.53 4.37
C ALA A 272 -9.34 22.56 3.88
N GLU A 273 -10.05 21.45 4.10
CA GLU A 273 -11.43 21.26 3.72
C GLU A 273 -12.08 20.18 4.59
N THR A 274 -13.41 20.08 4.52
CA THR A 274 -14.19 18.97 5.06
C THR A 274 -15.06 18.38 3.96
N ASP A 275 -15.04 17.06 3.82
CA ASP A 275 -15.83 16.38 2.79
C ASP A 275 -17.34 16.66 2.96
N PRO A 276 -18.10 16.71 1.87
CA PRO A 276 -19.56 16.86 1.95
C PRO A 276 -20.18 15.78 2.83
N GLN A 277 -21.10 16.18 3.73
CA GLN A 277 -21.82 15.26 4.63
C GLN A 277 -20.93 14.45 5.60
N SER A 278 -19.65 14.81 5.72
CA SER A 278 -18.73 14.17 6.66
C SER A 278 -19.11 14.39 8.12
N PRO A 279 -18.64 13.54 9.03
CA PRO A 279 -18.75 13.78 10.47
C PRO A 279 -18.20 15.14 10.88
N ALA A 280 -17.06 15.54 10.36
CA ALA A 280 -16.42 16.82 10.67
C ALA A 280 -17.28 18.02 10.24
N ARG A 281 -17.81 17.99 9.00
CA ARG A 281 -18.68 19.07 8.51
C ARG A 281 -19.97 19.20 9.31
N ARG A 282 -20.60 18.08 9.68
CA ARG A 282 -21.82 18.08 10.54
C ARG A 282 -21.56 18.62 11.93
N ALA A 283 -20.37 18.34 12.47
CA ALA A 283 -19.93 18.87 13.76
C ALA A 283 -19.55 20.37 13.72
N GLY A 284 -19.57 20.99 12.54
CA GLY A 284 -19.30 22.42 12.38
C GLY A 284 -17.83 22.78 12.25
N LEU A 285 -16.96 21.80 11.95
CA LEU A 285 -15.56 22.08 11.60
C LEU A 285 -15.52 22.78 10.24
N LYS A 286 -14.67 23.81 10.11
CA LYS A 286 -14.62 24.69 8.94
C LYS A 286 -13.21 24.72 8.36
N PRO A 287 -13.08 25.01 7.05
CA PRO A 287 -11.78 25.35 6.46
C PRO A 287 -11.10 26.49 7.22
N ARG A 288 -9.78 26.41 7.37
CA ARG A 288 -8.90 27.28 8.16
C ARG A 288 -9.00 27.11 9.68
N ASP A 289 -9.87 26.24 10.22
CA ASP A 289 -9.74 25.84 11.61
C ASP A 289 -8.37 25.18 11.83
N ARG A 290 -7.74 25.43 12.93
CA ARG A 290 -6.50 24.79 13.34
C ARG A 290 -6.78 23.80 14.46
N ILE A 291 -6.64 22.51 14.18
CA ILE A 291 -6.74 21.45 15.19
C ILE A 291 -5.45 21.45 15.99
N VAL A 292 -5.56 21.59 17.30
CA VAL A 292 -4.42 21.64 18.21
C VAL A 292 -4.21 20.28 18.89
N SER A 293 -5.31 19.62 19.26
CA SER A 293 -5.26 18.28 19.83
C SER A 293 -6.54 17.50 19.53
N VAL A 294 -6.41 16.18 19.59
CA VAL A 294 -7.55 15.23 19.49
C VAL A 294 -7.47 14.28 20.68
N ASN A 295 -8.52 14.21 21.48
CA ASN A 295 -8.57 13.45 22.74
C ASN A 295 -7.36 13.75 23.66
N GLY A 296 -6.92 15.02 23.68
CA GLY A 296 -5.77 15.48 24.43
C GLY A 296 -4.40 15.20 23.82
N GLN A 297 -4.33 14.46 22.72
CA GLN A 297 -3.08 14.20 21.98
C GLN A 297 -2.81 15.33 20.98
N PRO A 298 -1.61 15.96 20.97
CA PRO A 298 -1.30 17.04 20.06
C PRO A 298 -1.27 16.58 18.59
N THR A 299 -1.73 17.44 17.68
CA THR A 299 -1.81 17.19 16.24
C THR A 299 -0.88 18.13 15.49
N ASN A 300 0.42 17.98 15.65
CA ASN A 300 1.38 18.88 15.04
C ASN A 300 1.74 18.44 13.63
N ALA A 301 1.56 19.33 12.64
CA ALA A 301 2.01 19.16 11.27
C ALA A 301 2.59 20.48 10.77
N LEU A 302 3.91 20.62 10.86
CA LEU A 302 4.60 21.81 10.38
C LEU A 302 4.78 21.75 8.86
N THR A 303 5.18 20.58 8.34
CA THR A 303 5.39 20.32 6.92
C THR A 303 4.54 19.13 6.45
N ALA A 304 4.59 18.82 5.16
CA ALA A 304 3.81 17.71 4.58
C ALA A 304 4.20 16.35 5.17
N GLU A 305 5.46 16.17 5.57
CA GLU A 305 5.99 14.96 6.19
C GLU A 305 5.34 14.64 7.54
N ASP A 306 4.76 15.63 8.20
CA ASP A 306 4.09 15.43 9.49
C ASP A 306 2.64 14.93 9.33
N LEU A 307 2.03 15.14 8.15
CA LEU A 307 0.62 14.81 7.91
C LEU A 307 0.28 13.32 8.08
N PRO A 308 1.10 12.34 7.61
CA PRO A 308 0.75 10.93 7.76
C PRO A 308 0.56 10.49 9.21
N SER A 309 1.34 11.02 10.14
CA SER A 309 1.20 10.70 11.57
C SER A 309 -0.12 11.21 12.14
N VAL A 310 -0.53 12.42 11.77
CA VAL A 310 -1.83 13.00 12.17
C VAL A 310 -2.98 12.25 11.52
N ARG A 311 -2.89 11.94 10.21
CA ARG A 311 -3.91 11.15 9.50
C ARG A 311 -4.07 9.77 10.13
N ARG A 312 -2.97 9.09 10.48
CA ARG A 312 -3.01 7.80 11.17
C ARG A 312 -3.69 7.91 12.54
N MET A 313 -3.38 8.95 13.33
CA MET A 313 -4.08 9.22 14.59
C MET A 313 -5.58 9.36 14.38
N LEU A 314 -6.01 10.13 13.38
CA LEU A 314 -7.44 10.28 13.05
C LEU A 314 -8.05 8.98 12.53
N GLY A 315 -7.30 8.22 11.72
CA GLY A 315 -7.71 6.94 11.18
C GLY A 315 -7.88 5.82 12.23
N LEU A 316 -7.26 5.98 13.40
CA LEU A 316 -7.34 5.02 14.52
C LEU A 316 -8.33 5.45 15.61
N LEU A 317 -9.09 6.52 15.42
CA LEU A 317 -10.14 6.90 16.35
C LEU A 317 -11.21 5.81 16.44
N THR A 318 -11.77 5.62 17.63
CA THR A 318 -12.88 4.67 17.84
C THR A 318 -14.08 5.09 17.01
N LYS A 319 -14.57 4.18 16.19
CA LYS A 319 -15.74 4.42 15.34
C LYS A 319 -16.99 4.51 16.18
N HIS A 320 -17.93 5.36 15.75
CA HIS A 320 -19.24 5.57 16.39
C HIS A 320 -19.16 6.13 17.81
N GLU A 321 -17.97 6.50 18.30
CA GLU A 321 -17.78 7.21 19.56
C GLU A 321 -17.33 8.65 19.30
N PRO A 322 -17.80 9.64 20.09
CA PRO A 322 -17.38 11.01 19.91
C PRO A 322 -15.91 11.20 20.32
N ALA A 323 -15.10 11.75 19.42
CA ALA A 323 -13.74 12.20 19.69
C ALA A 323 -13.74 13.72 19.88
N ARG A 324 -13.02 14.18 20.88
CA ARG A 324 -12.90 15.59 21.23
C ARG A 324 -11.77 16.24 20.45
N PHE A 325 -12.10 17.29 19.70
CA PHE A 325 -11.14 18.11 18.95
C PHE A 325 -11.03 19.48 19.61
N ASP A 326 -9.85 19.82 20.12
CA ASP A 326 -9.55 21.17 20.56
C ASP A 326 -9.03 21.98 19.37
N ILE A 327 -9.75 23.00 18.98
CA ILE A 327 -9.46 23.78 17.77
C ILE A 327 -9.27 25.27 18.06
N ARG A 328 -8.62 25.95 17.12
CA ARG A 328 -8.55 27.39 17.04
C ARG A 328 -9.25 27.87 15.76
N ARG A 329 -10.17 28.80 15.91
CA ARG A 329 -10.84 29.51 14.82
C ARG A 329 -10.55 31.00 14.94
N GLY A 330 -9.55 31.50 14.22
CA GLY A 330 -8.93 32.76 14.54
C GLY A 330 -8.35 32.74 15.95
N ASP A 331 -8.75 33.67 16.80
CA ASP A 331 -8.31 33.77 18.19
C ASP A 331 -9.14 32.94 19.18
N GLU A 332 -10.28 32.44 18.73
CA GLU A 332 -11.19 31.66 19.58
C GLU A 332 -10.69 30.22 19.80
N LYS A 333 -10.81 29.76 21.05
CA LYS A 333 -10.62 28.35 21.42
C LYS A 333 -11.98 27.67 21.42
N LEU A 334 -12.14 26.62 20.64
CA LEU A 334 -13.38 25.87 20.53
C LEU A 334 -13.11 24.38 20.76
N ILE A 335 -14.13 23.71 21.22
CA ILE A 335 -14.17 22.24 21.32
C ILE A 335 -15.22 21.78 20.34
N VAL A 336 -14.84 20.83 19.46
CA VAL A 336 -15.74 20.19 18.50
C VAL A 336 -15.71 18.69 18.76
N GLU A 337 -16.88 18.09 18.94
CA GLU A 337 -16.99 16.63 19.04
C GLU A 337 -17.34 16.05 17.70
N ILE A 338 -16.52 15.12 17.21
CA ILE A 338 -16.68 14.45 15.92
C ILE A 338 -16.81 12.95 16.17
N THR A 339 -17.88 12.34 15.69
CA THR A 339 -18.09 10.89 15.77
C THR A 339 -17.61 10.24 14.46
N PRO A 340 -16.44 9.60 14.43
CA PRO A 340 -15.91 8.98 13.21
C PRO A 340 -16.80 7.84 12.73
N ARG A 341 -16.75 7.60 11.42
CA ARG A 341 -17.38 6.45 10.78
C ARG A 341 -16.33 5.49 10.27
N GLU A 342 -16.74 4.33 9.83
CA GLU A 342 -15.90 3.44 9.05
C GLU A 342 -15.52 4.08 7.73
N LYS A 343 -14.23 4.00 7.35
CA LYS A 343 -13.75 4.55 6.08
C LYS A 343 -14.40 3.82 4.89
N GLY A 344 -14.91 2.62 5.12
CA GLY A 344 -15.48 1.75 4.10
C GLY A 344 -14.38 1.03 3.32
N LYS A 345 -14.74 -0.02 2.61
CA LYS A 345 -13.81 -0.67 1.66
C LYS A 345 -13.58 0.31 0.53
N ILE A 346 -12.33 0.69 0.31
CA ILE A 346 -11.92 1.66 -0.73
C ILE A 346 -12.29 1.16 -2.12
N GLU A 347 -12.41 -0.17 -2.30
CA GLU A 347 -12.93 -0.80 -3.51
C GLU A 347 -14.28 -1.44 -3.20
N GLY A 348 -15.35 -0.90 -3.76
CA GLY A 348 -16.65 -1.56 -3.76
C GLY A 348 -16.53 -2.96 -4.36
N LYS A 349 -17.32 -3.92 -3.89
CA LYS A 349 -17.41 -5.25 -4.47
C LYS A 349 -17.88 -5.12 -5.91
N GLU A 350 -17.34 -5.96 -6.79
CA GLU A 350 -17.73 -6.07 -8.18
C GLU A 350 -18.53 -7.36 -8.40
N LEU A 351 -19.47 -7.33 -9.33
CA LEU A 351 -20.21 -8.49 -9.80
C LEU A 351 -20.24 -8.46 -11.32
N ASP A 352 -19.69 -9.50 -11.93
CA ASP A 352 -19.82 -9.72 -13.35
C ASP A 352 -21.18 -10.33 -13.69
N CYS A 353 -21.77 -9.86 -14.80
CA CYS A 353 -23.04 -10.31 -15.33
C CYS A 353 -22.84 -10.90 -16.74
N PRO A 354 -22.29 -12.12 -16.86
CA PRO A 354 -22.08 -12.78 -18.15
C PRO A 354 -23.37 -12.85 -18.98
N ARG A 355 -23.23 -12.73 -20.27
CA ARG A 355 -24.34 -12.67 -21.21
C ARG A 355 -25.21 -11.41 -21.15
N TRP A 356 -25.18 -10.65 -20.05
CA TRP A 356 -25.59 -9.24 -20.06
C TRP A 356 -24.46 -8.35 -20.57
N ASP A 357 -23.21 -8.84 -20.53
CA ASP A 357 -22.00 -8.21 -21.03
C ASP A 357 -21.69 -6.88 -20.33
N PHE A 358 -21.87 -6.86 -19.01
CA PHE A 358 -21.43 -5.77 -18.16
C PHE A 358 -21.04 -6.24 -16.76
N THR A 359 -20.19 -5.44 -16.12
CA THR A 359 -19.81 -5.56 -14.71
C THR A 359 -20.49 -4.48 -13.91
N VAL A 360 -20.97 -4.78 -12.71
CA VAL A 360 -21.56 -3.82 -11.78
C VAL A 360 -20.77 -3.71 -10.49
N LYS A 361 -20.90 -2.57 -9.84
CA LYS A 361 -20.20 -2.23 -8.60
C LYS A 361 -21.13 -1.51 -7.64
N GLU A 362 -20.89 -1.65 -6.31
CA GLU A 362 -21.58 -0.87 -5.30
C GLU A 362 -21.15 0.59 -5.34
N ILE A 363 -22.11 1.53 -5.20
CA ILE A 363 -21.83 2.95 -5.08
C ILE A 363 -21.21 3.18 -3.70
N ASN A 364 -20.03 3.77 -3.68
CA ASN A 364 -19.39 4.24 -2.45
C ASN A 364 -18.73 5.62 -2.65
N GLN A 365 -18.46 6.29 -1.56
CA GLN A 365 -17.95 7.66 -1.58
C GLN A 365 -16.54 7.76 -2.17
N PHE A 366 -15.74 6.71 -2.13
CA PHE A 366 -14.32 6.75 -2.44
C PHE A 366 -14.01 6.37 -3.89
N ASP A 367 -14.77 5.42 -4.44
CA ASP A 367 -14.56 4.95 -5.80
C ASP A 367 -15.22 5.85 -6.85
N ASN A 368 -16.37 6.43 -6.52
CA ASN A 368 -17.12 7.25 -7.47
C ASN A 368 -17.90 8.37 -6.79
N GLU A 369 -17.20 9.45 -6.46
CA GLU A 369 -17.77 10.64 -5.81
C GLU A 369 -18.93 11.26 -6.62
N ALA A 370 -18.83 11.23 -7.94
CA ALA A 370 -19.85 11.78 -8.82
C ALA A 370 -21.19 11.03 -8.70
N LEU A 371 -21.13 9.70 -8.68
CA LEU A 371 -22.34 8.88 -8.49
C LEU A 371 -22.86 8.98 -7.08
N TYR A 372 -21.97 9.02 -6.08
CA TYR A 372 -22.31 9.22 -4.67
C TYR A 372 -23.01 10.55 -4.40
N PHE A 373 -22.79 11.55 -5.25
CA PHE A 373 -23.54 12.80 -5.21
C PHE A 373 -25.04 12.58 -5.49
N TYR A 374 -25.37 11.77 -6.50
CA TYR A 374 -26.75 11.47 -6.89
C TYR A 374 -27.42 10.47 -5.96
N ARG A 375 -26.67 9.44 -5.53
CA ARG A 375 -27.21 8.36 -4.69
C ARG A 375 -26.16 7.82 -3.74
N LYS A 376 -26.51 7.65 -2.44
CA LYS A 376 -25.58 7.22 -1.39
C LYS A 376 -25.35 5.71 -1.34
N GLU A 377 -26.32 4.94 -1.83
CA GLU A 377 -26.32 3.50 -1.85
C GLU A 377 -26.89 3.02 -3.18
N GLY A 378 -26.53 1.83 -3.60
CA GLY A 378 -27.03 1.22 -4.82
C GLY A 378 -25.90 0.60 -5.63
N VAL A 379 -26.25 0.21 -6.84
CA VAL A 379 -25.37 -0.49 -7.76
C VAL A 379 -25.31 0.29 -9.07
N PHE A 380 -24.13 0.38 -9.68
CA PHE A 380 -23.93 1.04 -10.97
C PHE A 380 -23.16 0.16 -11.95
N VAL A 381 -23.32 0.44 -13.23
CA VAL A 381 -22.57 -0.20 -14.31
C VAL A 381 -21.14 0.32 -14.29
N TYR A 382 -20.18 -0.56 -14.00
CA TYR A 382 -18.76 -0.23 -13.86
C TYR A 382 -18.01 -0.40 -15.18
N GLY A 383 -18.43 -1.32 -16.03
CA GLY A 383 -17.83 -1.57 -17.31
C GLY A 383 -18.73 -2.38 -18.26
N LEU A 384 -18.54 -2.22 -19.55
CA LEU A 384 -19.32 -2.85 -20.63
C LEU A 384 -18.39 -3.56 -21.59
N LYS A 385 -18.76 -4.78 -21.98
CA LYS A 385 -18.11 -5.49 -23.08
C LYS A 385 -18.48 -4.85 -24.42
N TYR A 386 -17.51 -4.75 -25.31
CA TYR A 386 -17.74 -4.25 -26.66
C TYR A 386 -17.02 -5.12 -27.71
N PRO A 387 -17.77 -5.69 -28.70
CA PRO A 387 -19.24 -5.71 -28.81
C PRO A 387 -19.90 -6.55 -27.72
N GLY A 388 -21.09 -6.16 -27.26
CA GLY A 388 -21.83 -6.87 -26.23
C GLY A 388 -23.33 -6.51 -26.21
N ASN A 389 -24.13 -7.30 -25.51
CA ASN A 389 -25.59 -7.08 -25.41
C ASN A 389 -25.93 -5.76 -24.72
N ALA A 390 -25.25 -5.43 -23.61
CA ALA A 390 -25.48 -4.17 -22.91
C ALA A 390 -25.13 -2.96 -23.75
N SER A 391 -23.96 -2.95 -24.39
CA SER A 391 -23.51 -1.85 -25.24
C SER A 391 -24.44 -1.65 -26.44
N SER A 392 -24.91 -2.74 -27.05
CA SER A 392 -25.87 -2.71 -28.17
C SER A 392 -27.24 -2.21 -27.74
N SER A 393 -27.64 -2.43 -26.49
CA SER A 393 -28.92 -1.98 -25.93
C SER A 393 -28.91 -0.53 -25.45
N GLY A 394 -27.75 0.13 -25.46
CA GLY A 394 -27.60 1.53 -25.06
C GLY A 394 -27.41 1.74 -23.56
N ILE A 395 -27.08 0.70 -22.80
CA ILE A 395 -26.55 0.80 -21.42
C ILE A 395 -25.16 1.47 -21.50
N ARG A 396 -24.79 2.22 -20.50
CA ARG A 396 -23.51 2.95 -20.45
C ARG A 396 -22.85 2.83 -19.10
N ASP A 397 -21.54 3.03 -19.06
CA ASP A 397 -20.80 3.18 -17.83
C ASP A 397 -21.38 4.28 -16.96
N ASN A 398 -21.36 4.04 -15.66
CA ASN A 398 -21.92 4.93 -14.65
C ASN A 398 -23.46 5.03 -14.63
N ASP A 399 -24.19 4.17 -15.36
CA ASP A 399 -25.63 4.04 -15.15
C ASP A 399 -25.92 3.41 -13.79
N ILE A 400 -26.68 4.11 -12.95
CA ILE A 400 -27.10 3.59 -11.64
C ILE A 400 -28.35 2.72 -11.84
N LEU A 401 -28.30 1.47 -11.42
CA LEU A 401 -29.43 0.54 -11.49
C LEU A 401 -30.47 0.90 -10.42
N LEU A 402 -31.71 1.11 -10.84
CA LEU A 402 -32.83 1.36 -9.93
C LEU A 402 -33.74 0.14 -9.81
N LYS A 403 -34.12 -0.43 -10.97
CA LYS A 403 -34.94 -1.63 -11.06
C LYS A 403 -34.52 -2.48 -12.23
N ILE A 404 -34.66 -3.79 -12.08
CA ILE A 404 -34.52 -4.77 -13.17
C ILE A 404 -35.81 -5.57 -13.20
N ASP A 405 -36.50 -5.54 -14.34
CA ASP A 405 -37.79 -6.20 -14.56
C ASP A 405 -38.81 -5.93 -13.45
N GLY A 406 -38.91 -4.65 -13.04
CA GLY A 406 -39.81 -4.18 -11.98
C GLY A 406 -39.31 -4.42 -10.54
N GLN A 407 -38.27 -5.23 -10.33
CA GLN A 407 -37.69 -5.51 -9.01
C GLN A 407 -36.69 -4.42 -8.64
N ASP A 408 -36.79 -3.89 -7.42
CA ASP A 408 -35.83 -2.89 -6.91
C ASP A 408 -34.43 -3.45 -6.78
N VAL A 409 -33.42 -2.64 -7.11
CA VAL A 409 -32.01 -2.96 -7.00
C VAL A 409 -31.36 -1.97 -6.05
N THR A 410 -30.80 -2.49 -4.95
CA THR A 410 -30.05 -1.72 -3.95
C THR A 410 -28.69 -2.32 -3.65
N THR A 411 -28.51 -3.62 -3.84
CA THR A 411 -27.30 -4.36 -3.52
C THR A 411 -26.84 -5.21 -4.72
N LEU A 412 -25.58 -5.65 -4.70
CA LEU A 412 -25.07 -6.63 -5.68
C LEU A 412 -25.81 -7.96 -5.60
N ASP A 413 -26.27 -8.37 -4.40
CA ASP A 413 -27.02 -9.61 -4.24
C ASP A 413 -28.37 -9.57 -4.95
N ASP A 414 -29.03 -8.40 -5.03
CA ASP A 414 -30.24 -8.21 -5.83
C ASP A 414 -29.93 -8.47 -7.31
N VAL A 415 -28.86 -7.85 -7.84
CA VAL A 415 -28.44 -8.06 -9.22
C VAL A 415 -28.09 -9.51 -9.49
N LYS A 416 -27.30 -10.14 -8.60
CA LYS A 416 -26.90 -11.54 -8.70
C LYS A 416 -28.10 -12.50 -8.78
N ARG A 417 -29.10 -12.29 -7.93
CA ARG A 417 -30.31 -13.08 -7.89
C ARG A 417 -31.13 -12.92 -9.18
N ILE A 418 -31.33 -11.68 -9.64
CA ILE A 418 -32.12 -11.40 -10.85
C ILE A 418 -31.39 -11.88 -12.09
N HIS A 419 -30.07 -11.64 -12.19
CA HIS A 419 -29.24 -12.12 -13.29
C HIS A 419 -29.30 -13.64 -13.40
N LYS A 420 -29.10 -14.36 -12.29
CA LYS A 420 -29.18 -15.83 -12.28
C LYS A 420 -30.52 -16.33 -12.79
N ALA A 421 -31.61 -15.76 -12.29
CA ALA A 421 -32.96 -16.15 -12.72
C ALA A 421 -33.19 -15.89 -14.24
N ALA A 422 -32.66 -14.77 -14.78
CA ALA A 422 -32.76 -14.43 -16.19
C ALA A 422 -31.94 -15.41 -17.06
N ILE A 423 -30.74 -15.78 -16.64
CA ILE A 423 -29.89 -16.74 -17.37
C ILE A 423 -30.48 -18.14 -17.33
N ASP A 424 -30.99 -18.59 -16.20
CA ASP A 424 -31.66 -19.90 -16.08
C ASP A 424 -32.90 -20.01 -16.99
N ASN A 425 -33.57 -18.89 -17.31
CA ASN A 425 -34.76 -18.81 -18.13
C ASN A 425 -34.51 -18.30 -19.59
N VAL A 426 -33.27 -18.17 -19.99
CA VAL A 426 -32.90 -17.51 -21.27
C VAL A 426 -33.55 -18.11 -22.51
N GLN A 427 -33.87 -19.41 -22.51
CA GLN A 427 -34.53 -20.09 -23.63
C GLN A 427 -35.96 -19.60 -23.86
N ASN A 428 -36.65 -19.15 -22.80
CA ASN A 428 -38.02 -18.68 -22.88
C ASN A 428 -38.11 -17.14 -22.92
N GLN A 429 -37.18 -16.47 -22.24
CA GLN A 429 -37.18 -15.02 -22.13
C GLN A 429 -35.73 -14.51 -22.20
N HIS A 430 -35.40 -13.78 -23.24
CA HIS A 430 -34.09 -13.21 -23.49
C HIS A 430 -34.10 -11.69 -23.54
N ARG A 431 -35.19 -11.04 -23.07
CA ARG A 431 -35.32 -9.59 -22.95
C ARG A 431 -35.70 -9.24 -21.52
N ILE A 432 -35.03 -8.23 -20.97
CA ILE A 432 -35.26 -7.75 -19.62
C ILE A 432 -35.21 -6.23 -19.57
N MET A 433 -36.07 -5.62 -18.79
CA MET A 433 -36.15 -4.16 -18.70
C MET A 433 -35.31 -3.63 -17.53
N PHE A 434 -34.47 -2.67 -17.80
CA PHE A 434 -33.71 -1.93 -16.81
C PHE A 434 -34.27 -0.52 -16.66
N MET A 435 -34.50 -0.12 -15.41
CA MET A 435 -34.73 1.28 -15.04
C MET A 435 -33.45 1.80 -14.40
N MET A 436 -32.86 2.83 -14.96
CA MET A 436 -31.56 3.37 -14.57
C MET A 436 -31.60 4.87 -14.38
N LEU A 437 -30.65 5.38 -13.59
CA LEU A 437 -30.40 6.81 -13.43
C LEU A 437 -29.09 7.16 -14.14
N ARG A 438 -29.14 8.04 -15.14
CA ARG A 438 -28.00 8.54 -15.92
C ARG A 438 -27.95 10.05 -15.84
N GLY A 439 -26.90 10.62 -15.24
CA GLY A 439 -26.76 12.07 -15.10
C GLY A 439 -27.97 12.75 -14.44
N GLY A 440 -28.59 12.09 -13.45
CA GLY A 440 -29.79 12.59 -12.76
C GLY A 440 -31.11 12.33 -13.49
N LEU A 441 -31.11 11.76 -14.69
CA LEU A 441 -32.30 11.47 -15.48
C LEU A 441 -32.63 9.97 -15.50
N MET A 442 -33.89 9.61 -15.27
CA MET A 442 -34.33 8.23 -15.38
C MET A 442 -34.34 7.76 -16.86
N ARG A 443 -33.90 6.55 -17.06
CA ARG A 443 -33.89 5.85 -18.36
C ARG A 443 -34.50 4.47 -18.21
N GLN A 444 -35.27 4.06 -19.21
CA GLN A 444 -35.75 2.70 -19.36
C GLN A 444 -35.08 2.11 -20.60
N ILE A 445 -34.42 0.98 -20.43
CA ILE A 445 -33.66 0.29 -21.47
C ILE A 445 -34.05 -1.18 -21.46
N VAL A 446 -34.37 -1.71 -22.62
CA VAL A 446 -34.60 -3.15 -22.79
C VAL A 446 -33.30 -3.78 -23.26
N LEU A 447 -32.75 -4.64 -22.44
CA LEU A 447 -31.59 -5.46 -22.77
C LEU A 447 -32.08 -6.73 -23.47
N ASP A 448 -31.64 -6.96 -24.71
CA ASP A 448 -31.79 -8.24 -25.42
C ASP A 448 -30.47 -9.01 -25.26
N PHE A 449 -30.50 -10.13 -24.52
CA PHE A 449 -29.35 -11.00 -24.27
C PHE A 449 -29.48 -12.37 -24.92
N SER A 450 -30.16 -12.40 -26.07
CA SER A 450 -30.29 -13.62 -26.90
C SER A 450 -28.96 -14.12 -27.41
N ARG A 451 -28.03 -13.22 -27.73
CA ARG A 451 -26.70 -13.56 -28.22
C ARG A 451 -25.74 -13.89 -27.06
N ASP A 452 -24.87 -14.87 -27.25
CA ASP A 452 -23.86 -15.31 -26.29
C ASP A 452 -22.47 -14.97 -26.83
N TYR A 453 -22.00 -13.74 -26.52
CA TYR A 453 -20.70 -13.25 -26.96
C TYR A 453 -19.49 -13.95 -26.30
N GLU A 454 -19.72 -14.84 -25.33
CA GLU A 454 -18.65 -15.68 -24.78
C GLU A 454 -18.43 -16.96 -25.60
N LYS A 455 -19.42 -17.35 -26.42
CA LYS A 455 -19.39 -18.58 -27.24
C LYS A 455 -19.21 -18.30 -28.73
N ASP A 456 -19.43 -17.07 -29.13
CA ASP A 456 -19.24 -16.59 -30.51
C ASP A 456 -17.84 -16.01 -30.69
#